data_e3709a5b051d365255b9c9a833420ff6
#
_entry.id   e3709a5b051d365255b9c9a833420ff6
#
_cell.length_a   1.000
_cell.length_b   1.000
_cell.length_c   1.000
_cell.angle_alpha   90.00
_cell.angle_beta   90.00
_cell.angle_gamma   90.00
#
_symmetry.space_group_name_H-M   'P 1'
#
loop_
_entity.id
_entity.type
_entity.pdbx_description
1 polymer ?
#
loop_
_entity_poly.entity_id
_entity_poly.type
_entity_poly.pdbx_seq_one_letter_code
_entity_poly.pdbx_strand_id
1 'polypeptide(L)'
;MTSSTGIQTTKEIAAAVETPGVTGRSILGYGIIGFLVGVLPIVLGLAWLPSLRRADARWTSAFLALTAGLLTFVAFDALGEAFELQAGLPTSLHGTGLVLLGVAVSSLALTFVTARLSGRTGASTSGSALATLVAIGIGLHNLGEGLAIGSSFAIGELVLGTFLIVGFMIHNIAEGLGIAAPLAEQSKVKAPQLAGLALVAGAPAIAGTWIGGFLVNDILGAPFMSIAVGAALQVVVGIVRHLARRAPGGLGTGHVLGGFLAGVAVMYTTGLLTG
;
A
#
# COMPACT_ATOMS: atom_id res chain seq x y z
N MET A 1 -20.51 9.56 36.24
CA MET A 1 -20.53 11.01 36.49
C MET A 1 -21.97 11.45 36.67
N THR A 2 -22.27 12.15 37.74
CA THR A 2 -23.59 12.72 38.00
C THR A 2 -23.59 14.18 37.50
N SER A 3 -24.57 14.52 36.66
CA SER A 3 -24.77 15.91 36.24
C SER A 3 -25.42 16.71 37.38
N SER A 4 -25.32 18.06 37.34
CA SER A 4 -25.98 18.97 38.27
C SER A 4 -27.54 18.82 38.28
N THR A 5 -28.08 18.14 37.33
CA THR A 5 -29.53 17.82 37.17
C THR A 5 -29.90 16.44 37.72
N GLY A 6 -28.99 15.70 38.35
CA GLY A 6 -29.23 14.38 38.95
C GLY A 6 -29.37 13.23 37.92
N ILE A 7 -29.18 13.46 36.64
CA ILE A 7 -29.22 12.42 35.61
C ILE A 7 -27.93 11.61 35.71
N GLN A 8 -28.02 10.34 36.09
CA GLN A 8 -26.91 9.39 36.01
C GLN A 8 -26.83 8.83 34.60
N THR A 9 -25.77 9.14 33.89
CA THR A 9 -25.38 8.48 32.63
C THR A 9 -24.34 7.43 32.96
N THR A 10 -24.70 6.16 32.89
CA THR A 10 -23.75 5.03 32.92
C THR A 10 -23.23 4.85 31.52
N LYS A 11 -21.98 5.25 31.28
CA LYS A 11 -21.27 4.87 30.07
C LYS A 11 -20.53 3.58 30.39
N GLU A 12 -20.94 2.47 29.76
CA GLU A 12 -20.11 1.27 29.77
C GLU A 12 -18.78 1.62 29.11
N ILE A 13 -17.75 1.67 29.91
CA ILE A 13 -16.38 1.73 29.38
C ILE A 13 -16.04 0.28 29.07
N ALA A 14 -15.93 -0.06 27.80
CA ALA A 14 -15.37 -1.35 27.39
C ALA A 14 -14.06 -1.55 28.18
N ALA A 15 -13.91 -2.74 28.78
CA ALA A 15 -12.68 -3.06 29.50
C ALA A 15 -11.49 -2.75 28.58
N ALA A 16 -10.56 -1.93 29.06
CA ALA A 16 -9.34 -1.64 28.30
C ALA A 16 -8.66 -2.99 28.03
N VAL A 17 -8.59 -3.37 26.77
CA VAL A 17 -7.83 -4.55 26.38
C VAL A 17 -6.36 -4.21 26.60
N GLU A 18 -5.66 -4.99 27.41
CA GLU A 18 -4.23 -4.80 27.59
C GLU A 18 -3.54 -4.95 26.24
N THR A 19 -2.76 -3.93 25.86
CA THR A 19 -1.90 -4.04 24.67
C THR A 19 -1.01 -5.27 24.81
N PRO A 20 -0.96 -6.17 23.82
CA PRO A 20 -0.19 -7.40 23.92
C PRO A 20 1.27 -7.10 24.27
N GLY A 21 1.74 -7.65 25.39
CA GLY A 21 3.15 -7.52 25.78
C GLY A 21 4.06 -8.09 24.69
N VAL A 22 5.30 -7.58 24.61
CA VAL A 22 6.32 -8.08 23.67
C VAL A 22 6.76 -9.47 24.13
N THR A 23 6.13 -10.51 23.58
CA THR A 23 6.41 -11.92 23.82
C THR A 23 6.76 -12.62 22.52
N GLY A 24 7.45 -13.76 22.58
CA GLY A 24 7.72 -14.55 21.38
C GLY A 24 6.45 -14.94 20.62
N ARG A 25 5.33 -15.17 21.33
CA ARG A 25 4.02 -15.47 20.71
C ARG A 25 3.45 -14.27 19.98
N SER A 26 3.47 -13.07 20.56
CA SER A 26 2.95 -11.87 19.92
C SER A 26 3.82 -11.44 18.73
N ILE A 27 5.15 -11.53 18.84
CA ILE A 27 6.07 -11.27 17.72
C ILE A 27 5.77 -12.22 16.55
N LEU A 28 5.63 -13.52 16.83
CA LEU A 28 5.32 -14.50 15.80
C LEU A 28 3.93 -14.27 15.21
N GLY A 29 2.92 -13.97 16.03
CA GLY A 29 1.55 -13.70 15.59
C GLY A 29 1.47 -12.52 14.62
N TYR A 30 2.00 -11.36 15.00
CA TYR A 30 2.05 -10.18 14.12
C TYR A 30 2.90 -10.43 12.87
N GLY A 31 4.01 -11.18 13.00
CA GLY A 31 4.84 -11.56 11.86
C GLY A 31 4.10 -12.43 10.85
N ILE A 32 3.31 -13.42 11.31
CA ILE A 32 2.47 -14.26 10.45
C ILE A 32 1.39 -13.42 9.78
N ILE A 33 0.70 -12.54 10.50
CA ILE A 33 -0.32 -11.66 9.93
C ILE A 33 0.29 -10.80 8.83
N GLY A 34 1.40 -10.11 9.09
CA GLY A 34 2.07 -9.27 8.09
C GLY A 34 2.55 -10.07 6.88
N PHE A 35 3.02 -11.31 7.08
CA PHE A 35 3.39 -12.21 5.97
C PHE A 35 2.17 -12.60 5.12
N LEU A 36 1.05 -12.97 5.75
CA LEU A 36 -0.18 -13.36 5.06
C LEU A 36 -0.80 -12.20 4.29
N VAL A 37 -0.72 -11.00 4.81
CA VAL A 37 -1.29 -9.81 4.15
C VAL A 37 -0.36 -9.25 3.08
N GLY A 38 0.94 -9.14 3.36
CA GLY A 38 1.89 -8.51 2.45
C GLY A 38 2.52 -9.49 1.47
N VAL A 39 3.28 -10.49 1.97
CA VAL A 39 4.14 -11.31 1.09
C VAL A 39 3.34 -12.31 0.27
N LEU A 40 2.42 -13.04 0.90
CA LEU A 40 1.68 -14.12 0.24
C LEU A 40 0.84 -13.62 -0.94
N PRO A 41 0.03 -12.55 -0.82
CA PRO A 41 -0.77 -12.06 -1.93
C PRO A 41 0.09 -11.51 -3.09
N ILE A 42 1.17 -10.81 -2.78
CA ILE A 42 2.12 -10.32 -3.80
C ILE A 42 2.72 -11.50 -4.58
N VAL A 43 3.12 -12.58 -3.90
CA VAL A 43 3.62 -13.80 -4.57
C VAL A 43 2.55 -14.41 -5.45
N LEU A 44 1.30 -14.47 -5.01
CA LEU A 44 0.18 -14.97 -5.82
C LEU A 44 -0.03 -14.10 -7.06
N GLY A 45 0.03 -12.77 -6.94
CA GLY A 45 -0.03 -11.85 -8.08
C GLY A 45 1.13 -12.05 -9.05
N LEU A 46 2.36 -12.17 -8.55
CA LEU A 46 3.56 -12.44 -9.36
C LEU A 46 3.50 -13.80 -10.08
N ALA A 47 2.83 -14.79 -9.51
CA ALA A 47 2.65 -16.10 -10.13
C ALA A 47 1.88 -16.06 -11.46
N TRP A 48 1.15 -14.98 -11.75
CA TRP A 48 0.48 -14.75 -13.03
C TRP A 48 1.42 -14.33 -14.17
N LEU A 49 2.70 -14.06 -13.90
CA LEU A 49 3.68 -13.63 -14.91
C LEU A 49 3.71 -14.54 -16.17
N PRO A 50 3.67 -15.88 -16.08
CA PRO A 50 3.64 -16.74 -17.28
C PRO A 50 2.39 -16.51 -18.14
N SER A 51 1.24 -16.24 -17.53
CA SER A 51 -0.02 -15.95 -18.22
C SER A 51 0.03 -14.57 -18.89
N LEU A 52 0.55 -13.56 -18.18
CA LEU A 52 0.73 -12.21 -18.74
C LEU A 52 1.67 -12.19 -19.94
N ARG A 53 2.70 -13.02 -19.97
CA ARG A 53 3.60 -13.17 -21.13
C ARG A 53 2.95 -13.72 -22.38
N ARG A 54 1.86 -14.47 -22.22
CA ARG A 54 1.08 -15.03 -23.32
C ARG A 54 -0.10 -14.15 -23.72
N ALA A 55 -0.41 -13.17 -22.88
CA ALA A 55 -1.52 -12.26 -23.10
C ALA A 55 -1.18 -11.20 -24.17
N ASP A 56 -2.21 -10.69 -24.83
CA ASP A 56 -2.10 -9.53 -25.71
C ASP A 56 -1.62 -8.30 -24.91
N ALA A 57 -0.86 -7.41 -25.55
CA ALA A 57 -0.36 -6.18 -24.95
C ALA A 57 -1.48 -5.29 -24.37
N ARG A 58 -2.71 -5.40 -24.88
CA ARG A 58 -3.90 -4.72 -24.33
C ARG A 58 -4.21 -5.17 -22.90
N TRP A 59 -4.13 -6.48 -22.62
CA TRP A 59 -4.36 -7.02 -21.28
C TRP A 59 -3.26 -6.61 -20.31
N THR A 60 -2.00 -6.65 -20.74
CA THR A 60 -0.87 -6.19 -19.93
C THR A 60 -1.04 -4.71 -19.56
N SER A 61 -1.46 -3.89 -20.55
CA SER A 61 -1.75 -2.46 -20.31
C SER A 61 -2.95 -2.26 -19.40
N ALA A 62 -4.01 -3.09 -19.52
CA ALA A 62 -5.18 -3.03 -18.65
C ALA A 62 -4.82 -3.37 -17.19
N PHE A 63 -4.01 -4.40 -16.94
CA PHE A 63 -3.56 -4.75 -15.59
C PHE A 63 -2.64 -3.69 -14.97
N LEU A 64 -1.79 -3.07 -15.80
CA LEU A 64 -0.97 -1.96 -15.34
C LEU A 64 -1.83 -0.74 -15.00
N ALA A 65 -2.85 -0.45 -15.81
CA ALA A 65 -3.80 0.62 -15.55
C ALA A 65 -4.67 0.33 -14.31
N LEU A 66 -5.06 -0.93 -14.09
CA LEU A 66 -5.74 -1.37 -12.87
C LEU A 66 -4.90 -1.05 -11.63
N THR A 67 -3.61 -1.39 -11.65
CA THR A 67 -2.70 -1.04 -10.54
C THR A 67 -2.59 0.47 -10.34
N ALA A 68 -2.55 1.27 -11.42
CA ALA A 68 -2.57 2.72 -11.28
C ALA A 68 -3.87 3.23 -10.65
N GLY A 69 -5.02 2.63 -10.98
CA GLY A 69 -6.31 2.93 -10.36
C GLY A 69 -6.36 2.59 -8.88
N LEU A 70 -5.90 1.38 -8.51
CA LEU A 70 -5.75 0.95 -7.11
C LEU A 70 -4.93 1.96 -6.32
N LEU A 71 -3.68 2.20 -6.75
CA LEU A 71 -2.75 3.10 -6.06
C LEU A 71 -3.23 4.55 -6.02
N THR A 72 -3.99 5.00 -7.02
CA THR A 72 -4.60 6.34 -6.99
C THR A 72 -5.64 6.42 -5.88
N PHE A 73 -6.55 5.45 -5.78
CA PHE A 73 -7.55 5.42 -4.71
C PHE A 73 -6.87 5.41 -3.33
N VAL A 74 -5.94 4.47 -3.13
CA VAL A 74 -5.17 4.34 -1.90
C VAL A 74 -4.44 5.63 -1.53
N ALA A 75 -3.84 6.32 -2.50
CA ALA A 75 -3.14 7.58 -2.23
C ALA A 75 -4.09 8.67 -1.71
N PHE A 76 -5.30 8.76 -2.25
CA PHE A 76 -6.29 9.73 -1.77
C PHE A 76 -6.88 9.35 -0.41
N ASP A 77 -7.13 8.08 -0.18
CA ASP A 77 -7.61 7.53 1.08
C ASP A 77 -6.59 7.77 2.20
N ALA A 78 -5.35 7.34 2.00
CA ALA A 78 -4.24 7.57 2.94
C ALA A 78 -3.95 9.07 3.17
N LEU A 79 -4.19 9.92 2.17
CA LEU A 79 -4.05 11.37 2.33
C LEU A 79 -5.13 11.93 3.27
N GLY A 80 -6.38 11.46 3.14
CA GLY A 80 -7.47 11.77 4.06
C GLY A 80 -7.11 11.40 5.49
N GLU A 81 -6.69 10.15 5.70
CA GLU A 81 -6.26 9.63 7.00
C GLU A 81 -5.07 10.41 7.58
N ALA A 82 -4.07 10.76 6.76
CA ALA A 82 -2.96 11.59 7.20
C ALA A 82 -3.41 12.96 7.71
N PHE A 83 -4.43 13.58 7.08
CA PHE A 83 -5.01 14.83 7.53
C PHE A 83 -5.89 14.69 8.78
N GLU A 84 -6.52 13.56 8.99
CA GLU A 84 -7.25 13.27 10.23
C GLU A 84 -6.28 13.06 11.39
N LEU A 85 -5.26 12.22 11.22
CA LEU A 85 -4.25 11.94 12.24
C LEU A 85 -3.45 13.20 12.64
N GLN A 86 -3.14 14.08 11.69
CA GLN A 86 -2.42 15.31 11.99
C GLN A 86 -3.22 16.27 12.88
N ALA A 87 -4.55 16.20 12.88
CA ALA A 87 -5.38 17.07 13.74
C ALA A 87 -5.17 16.78 15.24
N GLY A 88 -4.72 15.56 15.58
CA GLY A 88 -4.34 15.17 16.94
C GLY A 88 -2.92 15.60 17.35
N LEU A 89 -2.11 16.11 16.42
CA LEU A 89 -0.72 16.50 16.73
C LEU A 89 -0.64 17.87 17.42
N PRO A 90 0.39 18.09 18.27
CA PRO A 90 0.67 19.41 18.83
C PRO A 90 0.82 20.46 17.72
N THR A 91 0.25 21.66 17.94
CA THR A 91 0.28 22.77 16.97
C THR A 91 1.70 23.21 16.59
N SER A 92 2.67 22.98 17.47
CA SER A 92 4.10 23.25 17.23
C SER A 92 4.70 22.40 16.09
N LEU A 93 4.08 21.27 15.76
CA LEU A 93 4.54 20.39 14.67
C LEU A 93 3.99 20.80 13.31
N HIS A 94 3.13 21.82 13.24
CA HIS A 94 2.53 22.28 11.97
C HIS A 94 2.02 21.11 11.11
N GLY A 95 1.13 20.26 11.66
CA GLY A 95 0.73 18.96 11.11
C GLY A 95 0.47 18.93 9.60
N THR A 96 -0.27 19.92 9.06
CA THR A 96 -0.48 20.05 7.60
C THR A 96 0.83 20.19 6.83
N GLY A 97 1.78 20.98 7.35
CA GLY A 97 3.11 21.12 6.74
C GLY A 97 3.89 19.80 6.78
N LEU A 98 3.78 19.06 7.88
CA LEU A 98 4.42 17.75 8.04
C LEU A 98 3.87 16.74 7.01
N VAL A 99 2.55 16.70 6.80
CA VAL A 99 1.91 15.84 5.79
C VAL A 99 2.41 16.18 4.40
N LEU A 100 2.36 17.46 4.01
CA LEU A 100 2.82 17.89 2.68
C LEU A 100 4.31 17.64 2.47
N LEU A 101 5.13 17.83 3.51
CA LEU A 101 6.56 17.54 3.47
C LEU A 101 6.82 16.04 3.29
N GLY A 102 6.12 15.17 4.03
CA GLY A 102 6.22 13.72 3.89
C GLY A 102 5.91 13.25 2.48
N VAL A 103 4.80 13.73 1.90
CA VAL A 103 4.42 13.45 0.50
C VAL A 103 5.49 13.91 -0.48
N ALA A 104 6.00 15.14 -0.33
CA ALA A 104 7.01 15.70 -1.22
C ALA A 104 8.34 14.94 -1.13
N VAL A 105 8.83 14.70 0.08
CA VAL A 105 10.10 14.00 0.32
C VAL A 105 10.05 12.58 -0.24
N SER A 106 8.98 11.85 0.03
CA SER A 106 8.79 10.48 -0.45
C SER A 106 8.71 10.43 -1.99
N SER A 107 7.93 11.31 -2.62
CA SER A 107 7.84 11.40 -4.08
C SER A 107 9.20 11.74 -4.72
N LEU A 108 9.94 12.70 -4.15
CA LEU A 108 11.26 13.10 -4.65
C LEU A 108 12.29 11.98 -4.45
N ALA A 109 12.28 11.31 -3.31
CA ALA A 109 13.16 10.17 -3.04
C ALA A 109 12.96 9.05 -4.06
N LEU A 110 11.70 8.66 -4.33
CA LEU A 110 11.41 7.66 -5.35
C LEU A 110 11.75 8.13 -6.76
N THR A 111 11.56 9.41 -7.08
CA THR A 111 11.99 9.99 -8.34
C THR A 111 13.51 9.86 -8.51
N PHE A 112 14.27 10.16 -7.47
CA PHE A 112 15.73 10.03 -7.47
C PHE A 112 16.16 8.56 -7.63
N VAL A 113 15.57 7.65 -6.88
CA VAL A 113 15.83 6.20 -7.00
C VAL A 113 15.55 5.73 -8.43
N THR A 114 14.40 6.11 -8.99
CA THR A 114 14.03 5.74 -10.37
C THR A 114 15.03 6.29 -11.40
N ALA A 115 15.45 7.54 -11.25
CA ALA A 115 16.44 8.15 -12.13
C ALA A 115 17.79 7.41 -12.05
N ARG A 116 18.22 7.00 -10.86
CA ARG A 116 19.45 6.22 -10.67
C ARG A 116 19.37 4.82 -11.27
N LEU A 117 18.22 4.14 -11.11
CA LEU A 117 17.99 2.81 -11.71
C LEU A 117 17.96 2.89 -13.25
N SER A 118 17.31 3.91 -13.81
CA SER A 118 17.20 4.11 -15.26
C SER A 118 18.54 4.54 -15.88
N GLY A 119 19.29 5.41 -15.23
CA GLY A 119 20.60 5.89 -15.70
C GLY A 119 21.68 4.79 -15.76
N ARG A 120 21.57 3.76 -14.92
CA ARG A 120 22.51 2.61 -14.93
C ARG A 120 22.27 1.64 -16.10
N THR A 121 21.09 1.64 -16.70
CA THR A 121 20.70 0.70 -17.76
C THR A 121 20.74 1.31 -19.16
N GLY A 122 20.94 2.61 -19.29
CA GLY A 122 21.02 3.32 -20.60
C GLY A 122 19.73 3.23 -21.43
N ALA A 123 18.68 2.64 -20.91
CA ALA A 123 17.41 2.42 -21.58
C ALA A 123 16.30 3.29 -20.97
N SER A 124 15.45 3.82 -21.82
CA SER A 124 14.10 4.28 -21.43
C SER A 124 13.50 3.24 -20.50
N THR A 125 13.00 3.62 -19.33
CA THR A 125 12.52 2.82 -18.18
C THR A 125 12.26 1.35 -18.54
N SER A 126 13.25 0.47 -18.31
CA SER A 126 13.09 -0.95 -18.63
C SER A 126 11.95 -1.52 -17.78
N GLY A 127 11.23 -2.53 -18.27
CA GLY A 127 10.19 -3.19 -17.49
C GLY A 127 10.65 -3.59 -16.08
N SER A 128 11.95 -3.93 -15.92
CA SER A 128 12.56 -4.21 -14.62
C SER A 128 12.63 -2.99 -13.70
N ALA A 129 13.01 -1.82 -14.23
CA ALA A 129 13.08 -0.59 -13.45
C ALA A 129 11.69 -0.14 -13.01
N LEU A 130 10.68 -0.27 -13.88
CA LEU A 130 9.30 0.00 -13.52
C LEU A 130 8.77 -0.99 -12.46
N ALA A 131 9.01 -2.29 -12.64
CA ALA A 131 8.63 -3.30 -11.64
C ALA A 131 9.27 -3.04 -10.27
N THR A 132 10.54 -2.60 -10.25
CA THR A 132 11.23 -2.23 -9.00
C THR A 132 10.63 -0.98 -8.38
N LEU A 133 10.31 0.05 -9.18
CA LEU A 133 9.64 1.25 -8.70
C LEU A 133 8.27 0.92 -8.08
N VAL A 134 7.48 0.10 -8.79
CA VAL A 134 6.17 -0.37 -8.33
C VAL A 134 6.32 -1.15 -7.02
N ALA A 135 7.27 -2.08 -6.95
CA ALA A 135 7.52 -2.89 -5.75
C ALA A 135 7.93 -2.03 -4.54
N ILE A 136 8.78 -1.02 -4.72
CA ILE A 136 9.18 -0.11 -3.63
C ILE A 136 7.99 0.73 -3.16
N GLY A 137 7.20 1.29 -4.08
CA GLY A 137 6.03 2.10 -3.74
C GLY A 137 4.97 1.30 -3.00
N ILE A 138 4.66 0.09 -3.49
CA ILE A 138 3.77 -0.87 -2.83
C ILE A 138 4.32 -1.23 -1.44
N GLY A 139 5.62 -1.48 -1.30
CA GLY A 139 6.22 -1.80 -0.01
C GLY A 139 6.06 -0.69 1.03
N LEU A 140 6.19 0.57 0.63
CA LEU A 140 5.95 1.71 1.53
C LEU A 140 4.46 1.83 1.91
N HIS A 141 3.55 1.51 0.99
CA HIS A 141 2.12 1.44 1.27
C HIS A 141 1.79 0.27 2.22
N ASN A 142 2.29 -0.92 1.94
CA ASN A 142 2.08 -2.12 2.76
C ASN A 142 2.64 -1.99 4.19
N LEU A 143 3.65 -1.14 4.40
CA LEU A 143 4.08 -0.76 5.74
C LEU A 143 2.94 -0.08 6.51
N GLY A 144 2.21 0.85 5.87
CA GLY A 144 1.04 1.52 6.43
C GLY A 144 -0.11 0.56 6.73
N GLU A 145 -0.42 -0.34 5.80
CA GLU A 145 -1.45 -1.37 6.00
C GLU A 145 -1.13 -2.28 7.19
N GLY A 146 0.11 -2.75 7.27
CA GLY A 146 0.57 -3.53 8.41
C GLY A 146 0.44 -2.77 9.72
N LEU A 147 0.78 -1.47 9.72
CA LEU A 147 0.64 -0.61 10.89
C LEU A 147 -0.83 -0.47 11.32
N ALA A 148 -1.75 -0.26 10.39
CA ALA A 148 -3.18 -0.18 10.67
C ALA A 148 -3.73 -1.49 11.28
N ILE A 149 -3.37 -2.65 10.72
CA ILE A 149 -3.73 -3.96 11.27
C ILE A 149 -3.16 -4.14 12.68
N GLY A 150 -1.86 -3.90 12.86
CA GLY A 150 -1.18 -4.06 14.14
C GLY A 150 -1.82 -3.19 15.23
N SER A 151 -2.10 -1.92 14.92
CA SER A 151 -2.76 -0.98 15.82
C SER A 151 -4.18 -1.42 16.18
N SER A 152 -4.97 -1.88 15.21
CA SER A 152 -6.34 -2.38 15.46
C SER A 152 -6.35 -3.51 16.49
N PHE A 153 -5.45 -4.48 16.35
CA PHE A 153 -5.33 -5.58 17.33
C PHE A 153 -4.79 -5.10 18.67
N ALA A 154 -3.87 -4.14 18.70
CA ALA A 154 -3.28 -3.60 19.93
C ALA A 154 -4.31 -2.86 20.79
N ILE A 155 -5.30 -2.20 20.18
CA ILE A 155 -6.40 -1.52 20.88
C ILE A 155 -7.64 -2.39 21.10
N GLY A 156 -7.58 -3.68 20.67
CA GLY A 156 -8.68 -4.64 20.86
C GLY A 156 -9.79 -4.61 19.82
N GLU A 157 -9.64 -3.86 18.74
CA GLU A 157 -10.58 -3.78 17.61
C GLU A 157 -10.40 -4.99 16.68
N LEU A 158 -10.72 -6.20 17.22
CA LEU A 158 -10.49 -7.47 16.53
C LEU A 158 -11.28 -7.59 15.22
N VAL A 159 -12.51 -7.07 15.20
CA VAL A 159 -13.40 -7.11 14.04
C VAL A 159 -12.79 -6.27 12.92
N LEU A 160 -12.44 -5.02 13.21
CA LEU A 160 -11.78 -4.13 12.26
C LEU A 160 -10.47 -4.76 11.73
N GLY A 161 -9.59 -5.22 12.62
CA GLY A 161 -8.34 -5.85 12.22
C GLY A 161 -8.54 -7.05 11.30
N THR A 162 -9.60 -7.86 11.52
CA THR A 162 -9.92 -8.99 10.65
C THR A 162 -10.41 -8.54 9.27
N PHE A 163 -11.26 -7.52 9.20
CA PHE A 163 -11.71 -6.95 7.92
C PHE A 163 -10.56 -6.34 7.13
N LEU A 164 -9.65 -5.62 7.81
CA LEU A 164 -8.43 -5.09 7.19
C LEU A 164 -7.56 -6.20 6.58
N ILE A 165 -7.36 -7.33 7.30
CA ILE A 165 -6.61 -8.47 6.76
C ILE A 165 -7.23 -8.97 5.46
N VAL A 166 -8.55 -9.21 5.44
CA VAL A 166 -9.24 -9.74 4.26
C VAL A 166 -9.19 -8.74 3.10
N GLY A 167 -9.49 -7.47 3.36
CA GLY A 167 -9.50 -6.41 2.36
C GLY A 167 -8.12 -6.24 1.72
N PHE A 168 -7.07 -6.14 2.54
CA PHE A 168 -5.70 -5.94 2.04
C PHE A 168 -5.18 -7.17 1.30
N MET A 169 -5.47 -8.39 1.75
CA MET A 169 -5.10 -9.59 1.00
C MET A 169 -5.67 -9.61 -0.42
N ILE A 170 -6.90 -9.14 -0.61
CA ILE A 170 -7.56 -9.16 -1.91
C ILE A 170 -6.87 -8.20 -2.89
N HIS A 171 -6.65 -6.94 -2.50
CA HIS A 171 -6.06 -5.97 -3.43
C HIS A 171 -4.55 -6.14 -3.59
N ASN A 172 -3.83 -6.67 -2.60
CA ASN A 172 -2.40 -6.97 -2.70
C ASN A 172 -2.10 -8.07 -3.75
N ILE A 173 -3.06 -8.95 -4.06
CA ILE A 173 -2.93 -9.84 -5.23
C ILE A 173 -2.87 -9.02 -6.52
N ALA A 174 -3.74 -8.02 -6.67
CA ALA A 174 -3.75 -7.15 -7.85
C ALA A 174 -2.51 -6.25 -7.91
N GLU A 175 -1.94 -5.85 -6.79
CA GLU A 175 -0.66 -5.15 -6.73
C GLU A 175 0.50 -6.03 -7.19
N GLY A 176 0.51 -7.31 -6.80
CA GLY A 176 1.44 -8.29 -7.32
C GLY A 176 1.35 -8.45 -8.84
N LEU A 177 0.15 -8.40 -9.43
CA LEU A 177 -0.04 -8.32 -10.88
C LEU A 177 0.58 -7.05 -11.47
N GLY A 178 0.47 -5.91 -10.78
CA GLY A 178 1.09 -4.65 -11.19
C GLY A 178 2.61 -4.70 -11.23
N ILE A 179 3.24 -5.48 -10.36
CA ILE A 179 4.69 -5.74 -10.41
C ILE A 179 5.02 -6.71 -11.57
N ALA A 180 4.17 -7.71 -11.82
CA ALA A 180 4.37 -8.70 -12.86
C ALA A 180 4.20 -8.13 -14.27
N ALA A 181 3.25 -7.22 -14.48
CA ALA A 181 2.89 -6.69 -15.80
C ALA A 181 4.09 -6.08 -16.56
N PRO A 182 4.90 -5.16 -16.01
CA PRO A 182 6.07 -4.63 -16.70
C PRO A 182 7.16 -5.68 -16.92
N LEU A 183 7.19 -6.78 -16.17
CA LEU A 183 8.12 -7.88 -16.34
C LEU A 183 7.70 -8.82 -17.49
N ALA A 184 6.44 -8.81 -17.89
CA ALA A 184 5.93 -9.66 -18.97
C ALA A 184 6.62 -9.37 -20.32
N GLU A 185 7.04 -8.11 -20.53
CA GLU A 185 7.78 -7.69 -21.73
C GLU A 185 9.24 -8.21 -21.78
N GLN A 186 9.75 -8.78 -20.68
CA GLN A 186 11.13 -9.25 -20.62
C GLN A 186 11.25 -10.72 -21.05
N SER A 187 12.26 -11.01 -21.86
CA SER A 187 12.53 -12.38 -22.34
C SER A 187 12.90 -13.35 -21.21
N LYS A 188 13.61 -12.87 -20.20
CA LYS A 188 14.05 -13.70 -19.06
C LYS A 188 13.90 -12.91 -17.75
N VAL A 189 13.17 -13.49 -16.81
CA VAL A 189 13.08 -13.04 -15.40
C VAL A 189 13.51 -14.21 -14.53
N LYS A 190 14.49 -13.97 -13.66
CA LYS A 190 15.04 -15.01 -12.79
C LYS A 190 14.19 -15.14 -11.51
N ALA A 191 14.06 -16.36 -10.97
CA ALA A 191 13.34 -16.59 -9.72
C ALA A 191 13.84 -15.74 -8.53
N PRO A 192 15.16 -15.52 -8.33
CA PRO A 192 15.63 -14.62 -7.28
C PRO A 192 15.18 -13.15 -7.47
N GLN A 193 15.00 -12.70 -8.72
CA GLN A 193 14.48 -11.37 -8.99
C GLN A 193 13.01 -11.25 -8.55
N LEU A 194 12.18 -12.24 -8.87
CA LEU A 194 10.79 -12.28 -8.42
C LEU A 194 10.68 -12.34 -6.89
N ALA A 195 11.48 -13.20 -6.27
CA ALA A 195 11.53 -13.29 -4.80
C ALA A 195 11.97 -11.96 -4.17
N GLY A 196 12.97 -11.30 -4.74
CA GLY A 196 13.42 -9.99 -4.26
C GLY A 196 12.34 -8.92 -4.38
N LEU A 197 11.61 -8.87 -5.50
CA LEU A 197 10.49 -7.93 -5.69
C LEU A 197 9.33 -8.23 -4.73
N ALA A 198 9.01 -9.51 -4.53
CA ALA A 198 7.98 -9.92 -3.57
C ALA A 198 8.33 -9.49 -2.13
N LEU A 199 9.60 -9.65 -1.73
CA LEU A 199 10.07 -9.22 -0.41
C LEU A 199 10.09 -7.70 -0.27
N VAL A 200 10.54 -6.97 -1.29
CA VAL A 200 10.55 -5.50 -1.27
C VAL A 200 9.13 -4.95 -1.14
N ALA A 201 8.17 -5.53 -1.85
CA ALA A 201 6.78 -5.10 -1.80
C ALA A 201 6.03 -5.62 -0.56
N GLY A 202 6.23 -6.87 -0.17
CA GLY A 202 5.40 -7.51 0.86
C GLY A 202 5.98 -7.50 2.27
N ALA A 203 7.31 -7.61 2.44
CA ALA A 203 7.90 -7.69 3.77
C ALA A 203 7.72 -6.43 4.65
N PRO A 204 7.60 -5.21 4.10
CA PRO A 204 7.30 -4.04 4.93
C PRO A 204 5.99 -4.16 5.72
N ALA A 205 4.98 -4.92 5.26
CA ALA A 205 3.78 -5.21 6.04
C ALA A 205 4.09 -5.92 7.36
N ILE A 206 5.09 -6.80 7.39
CA ILE A 206 5.53 -7.48 8.62
C ILE A 206 6.08 -6.47 9.62
N ALA A 207 6.92 -5.54 9.15
CA ALA A 207 7.44 -4.47 9.99
C ALA A 207 6.31 -3.56 10.47
N GLY A 208 5.35 -3.24 9.60
CA GLY A 208 4.16 -2.46 9.93
C GLY A 208 3.32 -3.10 11.05
N THR A 209 3.01 -4.41 10.93
CA THR A 209 2.24 -5.12 11.98
C THR A 209 2.96 -5.14 13.33
N TRP A 210 4.30 -5.25 13.34
CA TRP A 210 5.07 -5.14 14.58
C TRP A 210 5.03 -3.72 15.15
N ILE A 211 5.26 -2.70 14.31
CA ILE A 211 5.24 -1.30 14.74
C ILE A 211 3.85 -0.95 15.29
N GLY A 212 2.78 -1.23 14.56
CA GLY A 212 1.41 -0.96 14.99
C GLY A 212 0.99 -1.77 16.21
N GLY A 213 1.45 -3.04 16.31
CA GLY A 213 1.11 -3.93 17.41
C GLY A 213 1.82 -3.66 18.72
N PHE A 214 3.02 -3.07 18.68
CA PHE A 214 3.84 -2.85 19.88
C PHE A 214 4.13 -1.39 20.19
N LEU A 215 4.06 -0.50 19.19
CA LEU A 215 4.37 0.93 19.32
C LEU A 215 3.13 1.75 18.99
N VAL A 216 2.12 1.69 19.86
CA VAL A 216 0.94 2.55 19.72
C VAL A 216 1.37 4.00 19.97
N ASN A 217 1.58 4.76 18.90
CA ASN A 217 1.96 6.16 18.98
C ASN A 217 1.31 6.94 17.84
N ASP A 218 0.30 7.72 18.18
CA ASP A 218 -0.47 8.55 17.25
C ASP A 218 0.40 9.56 16.47
N ILE A 219 1.56 9.93 17.04
CA ILE A 219 2.47 10.91 16.43
C ILE A 219 3.10 10.37 15.14
N LEU A 220 3.33 9.06 15.04
CA LEU A 220 3.99 8.45 13.87
C LEU A 220 3.02 8.16 12.73
N GLY A 221 1.72 8.07 12.98
CA GLY A 221 0.73 7.71 11.96
C GLY A 221 0.72 8.68 10.78
N ALA A 222 0.56 9.98 11.03
CA ALA A 222 0.52 11.00 9.98
C ALA A 222 1.78 11.03 9.09
N PRO A 223 3.03 11.00 9.62
CA PRO A 223 4.24 10.86 8.81
C PRO A 223 4.28 9.59 7.96
N PHE A 224 3.90 8.43 8.51
CA PHE A 224 3.91 7.17 7.74
C PHE A 224 2.90 7.20 6.60
N MET A 225 1.67 7.67 6.85
CA MET A 225 0.66 7.82 5.80
C MET A 225 1.12 8.81 4.71
N SER A 226 1.72 9.92 5.09
CA SER A 226 2.25 10.92 4.15
C SER A 226 3.34 10.33 3.23
N ILE A 227 4.23 9.50 3.77
CA ILE A 227 5.26 8.81 3.00
C ILE A 227 4.62 7.81 2.03
N ALA A 228 3.63 7.05 2.47
CA ALA A 228 2.89 6.11 1.63
C ALA A 228 2.18 6.81 0.47
N VAL A 229 1.52 7.94 0.73
CA VAL A 229 0.87 8.79 -0.31
C VAL A 229 1.87 9.21 -1.38
N GLY A 230 2.99 9.81 -0.99
CA GLY A 230 3.99 10.30 -1.94
C GLY A 230 4.62 9.17 -2.77
N ALA A 231 4.82 8.00 -2.16
CA ALA A 231 5.29 6.80 -2.84
C ALA A 231 4.27 6.31 -3.87
N ALA A 232 3.01 6.14 -3.48
CA ALA A 232 1.93 5.68 -4.36
C ALA A 232 1.74 6.61 -5.57
N LEU A 233 1.67 7.93 -5.35
CA LEU A 233 1.55 8.92 -6.42
C LEU A 233 2.72 8.86 -7.41
N GLN A 234 3.95 8.67 -6.93
CA GLN A 234 5.12 8.55 -7.80
C GLN A 234 5.08 7.26 -8.64
N VAL A 235 4.57 6.16 -8.09
CA VAL A 235 4.35 4.92 -8.84
C VAL A 235 3.29 5.13 -9.92
N VAL A 236 2.16 5.77 -9.59
CA VAL A 236 1.11 6.10 -10.57
C VAL A 236 1.68 6.92 -11.73
N VAL A 237 2.47 7.96 -11.43
CA VAL A 237 3.16 8.76 -12.46
C VAL A 237 4.08 7.88 -13.32
N GLY A 238 4.82 6.95 -12.73
CA GLY A 238 5.67 5.99 -13.43
C GLY A 238 4.89 5.09 -14.38
N ILE A 239 3.78 4.51 -13.90
CA ILE A 239 2.89 3.66 -14.69
C ILE A 239 2.25 4.45 -15.83
N VAL A 240 1.70 5.63 -15.57
CA VAL A 240 1.08 6.48 -16.60
C VAL A 240 2.07 6.85 -17.70
N ARG A 241 3.30 7.23 -17.33
CA ARG A 241 4.38 7.49 -18.31
C ARG A 241 4.73 6.25 -19.14
N HIS A 242 4.73 5.08 -18.54
CA HIS A 242 4.97 3.82 -19.27
C HIS A 242 3.83 3.52 -20.22
N LEU A 243 2.57 3.57 -19.77
CA LEU A 243 1.38 3.36 -20.58
C LEU A 243 1.29 4.36 -21.76
N ALA A 244 1.60 5.64 -21.52
CA ALA A 244 1.61 6.65 -22.57
C ALA A 244 2.57 6.32 -23.73
N ARG A 245 3.64 5.57 -23.44
CA ARG A 245 4.66 5.19 -24.44
C ARG A 245 4.43 3.81 -25.05
N ARG A 246 3.76 2.89 -24.35
CA ARG A 246 3.71 1.47 -24.67
C ARG A 246 2.32 0.90 -24.90
N ALA A 247 1.27 1.53 -24.33
CA ALA A 247 -0.08 1.01 -24.49
C ALA A 247 -0.55 1.10 -25.95
N PRO A 248 -1.07 0.01 -26.51
CA PRO A 248 -1.64 0.02 -27.86
C PRO A 248 -2.78 1.04 -27.96
N GLY A 249 -2.64 2.02 -28.82
CA GLY A 249 -3.62 3.11 -28.99
C GLY A 249 -3.56 4.22 -27.93
N GLY A 250 -2.63 4.15 -26.98
CA GLY A 250 -2.39 5.20 -25.97
C GLY A 250 -3.34 5.16 -24.75
N LEU A 251 -3.27 6.20 -23.93
CA LEU A 251 -3.97 6.26 -22.63
C LEU A 251 -5.50 6.31 -22.74
N GLY A 252 -6.04 6.90 -23.81
CA GLY A 252 -7.49 7.09 -23.99
C GLY A 252 -8.22 5.84 -24.46
N THR A 253 -7.59 4.70 -24.53
CA THR A 253 -8.19 3.46 -25.00
C THR A 253 -9.07 2.78 -23.96
N GLY A 254 -10.12 2.09 -24.40
CA GLY A 254 -11.08 1.44 -23.50
C GLY A 254 -10.45 0.44 -22.52
N HIS A 255 -9.38 -0.27 -22.93
CA HIS A 255 -8.70 -1.21 -22.04
C HIS A 255 -7.84 -0.52 -20.96
N VAL A 256 -7.27 0.66 -21.23
CA VAL A 256 -6.53 1.44 -20.25
C VAL A 256 -7.51 2.14 -19.28
N LEU A 257 -8.52 2.83 -19.82
CA LEU A 257 -9.54 3.49 -19.00
C LEU A 257 -10.35 2.49 -18.17
N GLY A 258 -10.76 1.38 -18.79
CA GLY A 258 -11.49 0.30 -18.11
C GLY A 258 -10.66 -0.36 -17.02
N GLY A 259 -9.37 -0.62 -17.27
CA GLY A 259 -8.44 -1.11 -16.25
C GLY A 259 -8.32 -0.16 -15.07
N PHE A 260 -8.09 1.14 -15.32
CA PHE A 260 -7.99 2.15 -14.27
C PHE A 260 -9.26 2.23 -13.42
N LEU A 261 -10.43 2.32 -14.06
CA LEU A 261 -11.71 2.37 -13.36
C LEU A 261 -11.98 1.08 -12.56
N ALA A 262 -11.59 -0.08 -13.11
CA ALA A 262 -11.70 -1.35 -12.38
C ALA A 262 -10.82 -1.35 -11.12
N GLY A 263 -9.62 -0.79 -11.18
CA GLY A 263 -8.76 -0.63 -10.01
C GLY A 263 -9.39 0.25 -8.93
N VAL A 264 -9.91 1.40 -9.30
CA VAL A 264 -10.65 2.29 -8.38
C VAL A 264 -11.87 1.56 -7.78
N ALA A 265 -12.63 0.83 -8.61
CA ALA A 265 -13.82 0.10 -8.15
C ALA A 265 -13.47 -1.04 -7.17
N VAL A 266 -12.38 -1.77 -7.41
CA VAL A 266 -11.90 -2.80 -6.47
C VAL A 266 -11.60 -2.19 -5.13
N MET A 267 -10.87 -1.09 -5.07
CA MET A 267 -10.54 -0.42 -3.80
C MET A 267 -11.77 0.15 -3.11
N TYR A 268 -12.67 0.79 -3.87
CA TYR A 268 -13.92 1.28 -3.30
C TYR A 268 -14.75 0.16 -2.67
N THR A 269 -14.88 -0.98 -3.37
CA THR A 269 -15.66 -2.11 -2.86
C THR A 269 -15.02 -2.81 -1.66
N THR A 270 -13.68 -2.92 -1.63
CA THR A 270 -12.96 -3.45 -0.44
C THR A 270 -13.03 -2.47 0.72
N GLY A 271 -12.96 -1.17 0.48
CA GLY A 271 -13.15 -0.13 1.49
C GLY A 271 -14.52 -0.19 2.17
N LEU A 272 -15.60 -0.51 1.42
CA LEU A 272 -16.93 -0.72 2.02
C LEU A 272 -17.01 -1.91 2.99
N LEU A 273 -16.03 -2.82 2.97
CA LEU A 273 -15.96 -3.94 3.92
C LEU A 273 -15.24 -3.54 5.22
N THR A 274 -14.48 -2.45 5.19
CA THR A 274 -13.65 -2.00 6.32
C THR A 274 -14.20 -0.76 7.04
N GLY A 275 -15.12 -0.04 6.43
CA GLY A 275 -15.84 1.13 7.00
C GLY A 275 -17.21 0.73 7.46
#